data_dee8c80df740e0f6787df9f94ddf6a15
#
_entry.id   dee8c80df740e0f6787df9f94ddf6a15
#
_cell.length_a   1.000
_cell.length_b   1.000
_cell.length_c   1.000
_cell.angle_alpha   90.00
_cell.angle_beta   90.00
_cell.angle_gamma   90.00
#
_symmetry.space_group_name_H-M   'P 1'
#
loop_
_entity.id
_entity.type
_entity.pdbx_description
1 polymer ?
#
loop_
_entity_poly.entity_id
_entity_poly.type
_entity_poly.pdbx_seq_one_letter_code
_entity_poly.pdbx_strand_id
1 'polypeptide(L)'
;MATGAASSRIGWEPAPQQGWVAPHIAAEFPGLGVAWVELDVRPGKSPDGVRRRLRDLSDRFFGSHAIHMRERPIPWAYRVFYRQIGLDPDRNRTPVEQLALDRLHDGAFRSRGLPADALTIAIVETGVALRAFDADRIEGGLCIRDSAPGESLPGRSGELAQGTLTIADESGPVALLFGSTGDGYAVSRDSRRLAIAAVQVKGVPQIAVEEALWMAAATVSA
;
A
#
# COMPACT_ATOMS: atom_id res chain seq x y z
N MET A 1 23.85 3.14 45.72
CA MET A 1 22.62 2.45 45.29
C MET A 1 22.17 3.08 43.98
N ALA A 2 22.48 2.46 42.87
CA ALA A 2 22.09 2.94 41.55
C ALA A 2 20.99 2.03 41.06
N THR A 3 19.78 2.56 41.01
CA THR A 3 18.60 1.88 40.48
C THR A 3 18.68 1.91 38.96
N GLY A 4 19.03 0.76 38.38
CA GLY A 4 19.00 0.58 36.93
C GLY A 4 17.57 0.62 36.44
N ALA A 5 17.21 1.67 35.69
CA ALA A 5 16.00 1.72 34.94
C ALA A 5 16.11 0.72 33.79
N ALA A 6 15.29 -0.32 33.83
CA ALA A 6 15.07 -1.21 32.68
C ALA A 6 14.43 -0.40 31.55
N SER A 7 15.25 -0.04 30.56
CA SER A 7 14.79 0.54 29.32
C SER A 7 13.92 -0.51 28.61
N SER A 8 12.62 -0.31 28.61
CA SER A 8 11.67 -1.10 27.87
C SER A 8 12.02 -1.00 26.38
N ARG A 9 12.30 -2.13 25.75
CA ARG A 9 12.44 -2.27 24.31
C ARG A 9 11.05 -2.14 23.64
N ILE A 10 10.54 -0.93 23.65
CA ILE A 10 9.39 -0.51 22.84
C ILE A 10 9.94 0.60 21.97
N GLY A 11 10.28 0.32 20.71
CA GLY A 11 10.79 1.43 19.93
C GLY A 11 11.50 1.14 18.63
N TRP A 12 11.06 0.17 17.83
CA TRP A 12 11.51 0.14 16.42
C TRP A 12 10.34 0.27 15.43
N GLU A 13 9.12 0.44 15.91
CA GLU A 13 7.98 0.68 15.02
C GLU A 13 8.16 2.05 14.36
N PRO A 14 8.36 2.10 13.03
CA PRO A 14 8.48 3.38 12.35
C PRO A 14 7.17 4.13 12.51
N ALA A 15 7.24 5.36 13.03
CA ALA A 15 6.07 6.22 13.14
C ALA A 15 5.54 6.54 11.74
N PRO A 16 4.25 6.30 11.44
CA PRO A 16 3.69 6.66 10.15
C PRO A 16 3.80 8.17 9.90
N GLN A 17 4.36 8.52 8.75
CA GLN A 17 4.34 9.88 8.22
C GLN A 17 3.01 10.12 7.51
N GLN A 18 2.52 11.37 7.58
CA GLN A 18 1.28 11.76 6.92
C GLN A 18 1.59 12.65 5.72
N GLY A 19 1.03 12.30 4.57
CA GLY A 19 1.12 13.11 3.37
C GLY A 19 -0.01 14.15 3.30
N TRP A 20 0.19 15.16 2.49
CA TRP A 20 -0.85 16.11 2.18
C TRP A 20 -1.68 15.66 0.97
N VAL A 21 -2.90 16.16 0.89
CA VAL A 21 -3.78 16.00 -0.27
C VAL A 21 -4.07 17.38 -0.83
N ALA A 22 -4.01 17.54 -2.16
CA ALA A 22 -4.31 18.82 -2.79
C ALA A 22 -5.65 19.37 -2.30
N PRO A 23 -5.75 20.68 -1.94
CA PRO A 23 -6.93 21.21 -1.24
C PRO A 23 -8.24 20.97 -1.97
N HIS A 24 -8.26 21.11 -3.31
CA HIS A 24 -9.45 20.86 -4.11
C HIS A 24 -9.82 19.36 -4.15
N ILE A 25 -8.82 18.45 -4.18
CA ILE A 25 -9.03 17.01 -4.09
C ILE A 25 -9.53 16.61 -2.70
N ALA A 26 -8.98 17.20 -1.64
CA ALA A 26 -9.46 16.96 -0.27
C ALA A 26 -10.90 17.45 -0.06
N ALA A 27 -11.29 18.53 -0.73
CA ALA A 27 -12.66 19.05 -0.70
C ALA A 27 -13.63 18.14 -1.48
N GLU A 28 -13.21 17.60 -2.62
CA GLU A 28 -14.00 16.67 -3.44
C GLU A 28 -14.10 15.27 -2.80
N PHE A 29 -13.02 14.79 -2.21
CA PHE A 29 -12.94 13.45 -1.59
C PHE A 29 -12.57 13.57 -0.09
N PRO A 30 -13.49 13.98 0.77
CA PRO A 30 -13.22 14.06 2.21
C PRO A 30 -12.81 12.71 2.79
N GLY A 31 -11.70 12.67 3.52
CA GLY A 31 -11.14 11.45 4.10
C GLY A 31 -10.20 10.69 3.18
N LEU A 32 -9.88 11.24 2.00
CA LEU A 32 -8.75 10.77 1.19
C LEU A 32 -7.44 11.19 1.86
N GLY A 33 -6.50 10.28 1.95
CA GLY A 33 -5.18 10.54 2.54
C GLY A 33 -4.14 9.51 2.13
N VAL A 34 -2.90 9.84 2.37
CA VAL A 34 -1.76 8.92 2.24
C VAL A 34 -0.93 8.99 3.50
N ALA A 35 -0.58 7.83 4.04
CA ALA A 35 0.39 7.70 5.11
C ALA A 35 1.44 6.67 4.71
N TRP A 36 2.67 6.81 5.18
CA TRP A 36 3.72 5.84 4.88
C TRP A 36 4.68 5.65 6.04
N VAL A 37 5.40 4.54 5.99
CA VAL A 37 6.54 4.26 6.86
C VAL A 37 7.75 3.98 5.98
N GLU A 38 8.93 4.41 6.46
CA GLU A 38 10.20 4.08 5.83
C GLU A 38 10.97 3.09 6.67
N LEU A 39 11.59 2.12 6.01
CA LEU A 39 12.39 1.09 6.68
C LEU A 39 13.47 0.55 5.74
N ASP A 40 14.53 0.04 6.32
CA ASP A 40 15.55 -0.67 5.57
C ASP A 40 15.00 -2.03 5.09
N VAL A 41 15.46 -2.45 3.92
CA VAL A 41 15.06 -3.72 3.32
C VAL A 41 16.22 -4.40 2.61
N ARG A 42 16.12 -5.71 2.52
CA ARG A 42 16.89 -6.53 1.58
C ARG A 42 15.90 -7.31 0.73
N PRO A 43 15.51 -6.77 -0.43
CA PRO A 43 14.59 -7.46 -1.32
C PRO A 43 15.13 -8.82 -1.73
N GLY A 44 14.27 -9.83 -1.72
CA GLY A 44 14.68 -11.18 -2.07
C GLY A 44 13.70 -12.24 -1.59
N LYS A 45 14.19 -13.46 -1.43
CA LYS A 45 13.38 -14.57 -0.95
C LYS A 45 12.90 -14.32 0.47
N SER A 46 11.60 -14.43 0.68
CA SER A 46 11.02 -14.27 2.02
C SER A 46 11.54 -15.31 3.02
N PRO A 47 11.76 -14.93 4.28
CA PRO A 47 12.07 -15.84 5.37
C PRO A 47 11.02 -16.95 5.52
N ASP A 48 11.40 -18.07 6.14
CA ASP A 48 10.51 -19.23 6.31
C ASP A 48 9.26 -18.88 7.15
N GLY A 49 9.41 -18.00 8.13
CA GLY A 49 8.30 -17.51 8.94
C GLY A 49 7.25 -16.76 8.11
N VAL A 50 7.69 -15.86 7.24
CA VAL A 50 6.81 -15.10 6.32
C VAL A 50 6.12 -16.05 5.34
N ARG A 51 6.87 -16.99 4.76
CA ARG A 51 6.30 -17.98 3.84
C ARG A 51 5.29 -18.92 4.51
N ARG A 52 5.52 -19.27 5.78
CA ARG A 52 4.56 -20.04 6.58
C ARG A 52 3.30 -19.23 6.81
N ARG A 53 3.41 -17.97 7.25
CA ARG A 53 2.27 -17.08 7.46
C ARG A 53 1.45 -16.90 6.17
N LEU A 54 2.12 -16.81 5.02
CA LEU A 54 1.45 -16.71 3.71
C LEU A 54 0.65 -17.99 3.37
N ARG A 55 1.19 -19.18 3.69
CA ARG A 55 0.46 -20.47 3.54
C ARG A 55 -0.74 -20.52 4.48
N ASP A 56 -0.54 -20.22 5.77
CA ASP A 56 -1.63 -20.23 6.77
C ASP A 56 -2.75 -19.25 6.38
N LEU A 57 -2.38 -18.12 5.79
CA LEU A 57 -3.33 -17.16 5.23
C LEU A 57 -4.07 -17.75 4.03
N SER A 58 -3.37 -18.45 3.13
CA SER A 58 -3.99 -19.14 1.98
C SER A 58 -5.00 -20.20 2.41
N ASP A 59 -4.69 -20.96 3.47
CA ASP A 59 -5.56 -22.03 3.98
C ASP A 59 -6.83 -21.47 4.64
N ARG A 60 -6.74 -20.30 5.28
CA ARG A 60 -7.90 -19.61 5.86
C ARG A 60 -8.74 -18.84 4.83
N PHE A 61 -8.14 -18.50 3.70
CA PHE A 61 -8.74 -17.66 2.68
C PHE A 61 -9.27 -18.50 1.50
N PHE A 62 -10.39 -19.18 1.69
CA PHE A 62 -10.99 -20.02 0.65
C PHE A 62 -12.34 -19.46 0.14
N GLY A 63 -12.87 -20.01 -0.92
CA GLY A 63 -14.01 -19.61 -1.74
C GLY A 63 -15.03 -18.63 -1.14
N SER A 64 -15.72 -18.99 -0.05
CA SER A 64 -16.72 -18.12 0.59
C SER A 64 -16.10 -16.84 1.18
N HIS A 65 -14.88 -16.90 1.74
CA HIS A 65 -14.18 -15.73 2.26
C HIS A 65 -13.84 -14.72 1.15
N ALA A 66 -13.42 -15.20 -0.01
CA ALA A 66 -13.10 -14.35 -1.15
C ALA A 66 -14.36 -13.62 -1.67
N ILE A 67 -15.53 -14.27 -1.64
CA ILE A 67 -16.79 -13.68 -2.09
C ILE A 67 -17.28 -12.61 -1.09
N HIS A 68 -17.28 -12.93 0.21
CA HIS A 68 -17.79 -12.03 1.25
C HIS A 68 -16.81 -10.90 1.62
N MET A 69 -15.52 -11.02 1.23
CA MET A 69 -14.52 -10.00 1.55
C MET A 69 -14.89 -8.62 1.01
N ARG A 70 -15.43 -8.54 -0.20
CA ARG A 70 -15.84 -7.26 -0.82
C ARG A 70 -16.98 -6.55 -0.07
N GLU A 71 -17.71 -7.29 0.80
CA GLU A 71 -18.79 -6.76 1.62
C GLU A 71 -18.31 -6.24 2.97
N ARG A 72 -17.05 -6.53 3.34
CA ARG A 72 -16.45 -6.02 4.57
C ARG A 72 -16.29 -4.50 4.49
N PRO A 73 -16.38 -3.78 5.62
CA PRO A 73 -16.41 -2.30 5.62
C PRO A 73 -15.25 -1.63 4.88
N ILE A 74 -14.01 -2.08 5.09
CA ILE A 74 -12.81 -1.46 4.47
C ILE A 74 -12.76 -1.76 2.96
N PRO A 75 -12.81 -3.02 2.47
CA PRO A 75 -12.91 -3.29 1.03
C PRO A 75 -14.07 -2.58 0.35
N TRP A 76 -15.22 -2.51 1.02
CA TRP A 76 -16.39 -1.79 0.49
C TRP A 76 -16.11 -0.28 0.33
N ALA A 77 -15.43 0.36 1.30
CA ALA A 77 -15.06 1.76 1.23
C ALA A 77 -14.20 2.04 -0.02
N TYR A 78 -13.24 1.18 -0.35
CA TYR A 78 -12.46 1.31 -1.59
C TYR A 78 -13.33 1.14 -2.84
N ARG A 79 -14.27 0.20 -2.86
CA ARG A 79 -15.20 0.06 -4.00
C ARG A 79 -16.06 1.30 -4.21
N VAL A 80 -16.52 1.94 -3.12
CA VAL A 80 -17.25 3.21 -3.20
C VAL A 80 -16.35 4.29 -3.80
N PHE A 81 -15.13 4.43 -3.30
CA PHE A 81 -14.19 5.42 -3.79
C PHE A 81 -13.82 5.20 -5.27
N TYR A 82 -13.61 3.97 -5.71
CA TYR A 82 -13.36 3.66 -7.12
C TYR A 82 -14.47 4.21 -8.02
N ARG A 83 -15.75 4.03 -7.63
CA ARG A 83 -16.87 4.59 -8.39
C ARG A 83 -16.87 6.11 -8.41
N GLN A 84 -16.48 6.76 -7.30
CA GLN A 84 -16.40 8.22 -7.21
C GLN A 84 -15.37 8.80 -8.19
N ILE A 85 -14.26 8.10 -8.40
CA ILE A 85 -13.22 8.50 -9.35
C ILE A 85 -13.41 7.91 -10.77
N GLY A 86 -14.61 7.41 -11.08
CA GLY A 86 -14.94 6.91 -12.41
C GLY A 86 -14.39 5.52 -12.75
N LEU A 87 -13.86 4.77 -11.78
CA LEU A 87 -13.41 3.40 -11.96
C LEU A 87 -14.53 2.41 -11.62
N ASP A 88 -14.81 1.48 -12.52
CA ASP A 88 -15.70 0.37 -12.23
C ASP A 88 -14.96 -0.70 -11.41
N PRO A 89 -15.28 -0.92 -10.12
CA PRO A 89 -14.58 -1.88 -9.27
C PRO A 89 -14.81 -3.33 -9.69
N ASP A 90 -15.74 -3.62 -10.58
CA ASP A 90 -15.94 -4.96 -11.12
C ASP A 90 -15.03 -5.25 -12.32
N ARG A 91 -14.45 -4.20 -12.93
CA ARG A 91 -13.42 -4.27 -13.97
C ARG A 91 -12.03 -3.95 -13.41
N ASN A 92 -11.94 -2.90 -12.60
CA ASN A 92 -10.71 -2.45 -11.94
C ASN A 92 -10.76 -2.89 -10.48
N ARG A 93 -10.22 -4.06 -10.16
CA ARG A 93 -10.31 -4.64 -8.83
C ARG A 93 -9.55 -3.79 -7.80
N THR A 94 -10.11 -3.68 -6.61
CA THR A 94 -9.37 -3.12 -5.47
C THR A 94 -8.19 -4.03 -5.12
N PRO A 95 -7.13 -3.52 -4.45
CA PRO A 95 -5.93 -4.33 -4.18
C PRO A 95 -6.22 -5.66 -3.50
N VAL A 96 -7.10 -5.67 -2.50
CA VAL A 96 -7.45 -6.89 -1.79
C VAL A 96 -8.29 -7.85 -2.65
N GLU A 97 -9.18 -7.34 -3.52
CA GLU A 97 -9.96 -8.18 -4.44
C GLU A 97 -9.07 -8.80 -5.51
N GLN A 98 -8.06 -8.06 -6.00
CA GLN A 98 -7.09 -8.61 -6.95
C GLN A 98 -6.31 -9.77 -6.32
N LEU A 99 -5.81 -9.59 -5.09
CA LEU A 99 -5.12 -10.66 -4.36
C LEU A 99 -6.02 -11.88 -4.13
N ALA A 100 -7.31 -11.66 -3.85
CA ALA A 100 -8.27 -12.73 -3.70
C ALA A 100 -8.47 -13.54 -5.00
N LEU A 101 -8.55 -12.84 -6.13
CA LEU A 101 -8.64 -13.49 -7.45
C LEU A 101 -7.37 -14.26 -7.79
N ASP A 102 -6.19 -13.66 -7.55
CA ASP A 102 -4.91 -14.31 -7.78
C ASP A 102 -4.81 -15.60 -6.95
N ARG A 103 -5.24 -15.55 -5.68
CA ARG A 103 -5.29 -16.72 -4.80
C ARG A 103 -6.23 -17.80 -5.34
N LEU A 104 -7.42 -17.43 -5.83
CA LEU A 104 -8.38 -18.39 -6.40
C LEU A 104 -7.84 -19.03 -7.67
N HIS A 105 -7.20 -18.25 -8.53
CA HIS A 105 -6.60 -18.72 -9.77
C HIS A 105 -5.41 -19.66 -9.51
N ASP A 106 -4.53 -19.28 -8.59
CA ASP A 106 -3.28 -19.98 -8.31
C ASP A 106 -3.40 -21.10 -7.26
N GLY A 107 -4.56 -21.21 -6.60
CA GLY A 107 -4.82 -22.16 -5.52
C GLY A 107 -4.23 -21.75 -4.17
N ALA A 108 -3.32 -20.77 -4.13
CA ALA A 108 -2.70 -20.24 -2.91
C ALA A 108 -2.14 -18.84 -3.15
N PHE A 109 -1.82 -18.11 -2.07
CA PHE A 109 -0.97 -16.92 -2.17
C PHE A 109 0.47 -17.37 -2.44
N ARG A 110 0.94 -17.22 -3.68
CA ARG A 110 2.30 -17.58 -4.06
C ARG A 110 3.31 -16.58 -3.51
N SER A 111 4.38 -17.07 -2.89
CA SER A 111 5.47 -16.21 -2.46
C SER A 111 6.18 -15.58 -3.65
N ARG A 112 6.26 -14.26 -3.62
CA ARG A 112 6.99 -13.41 -4.59
C ARG A 112 8.24 -12.80 -3.98
N GLY A 113 8.53 -13.13 -2.70
CA GLY A 113 9.62 -12.56 -1.94
C GLY A 113 9.26 -11.24 -1.24
N LEU A 114 10.23 -10.70 -0.46
CA LEU A 114 10.07 -9.40 0.18
C LEU A 114 10.33 -8.26 -0.82
N PRO A 115 9.54 -7.14 -0.73
CA PRO A 115 8.48 -6.88 0.25
C PRO A 115 7.09 -7.38 -0.17
N ALA A 116 6.94 -7.97 -1.36
CA ALA A 116 5.63 -8.30 -1.94
C ALA A 116 4.79 -9.23 -1.04
N ASP A 117 5.44 -10.20 -0.38
CA ASP A 117 4.74 -11.12 0.53
C ASP A 117 4.24 -10.40 1.79
N ALA A 118 5.02 -9.44 2.31
CA ALA A 118 4.61 -8.61 3.45
C ALA A 118 3.39 -7.76 3.12
N LEU A 119 3.38 -7.12 1.95
CA LEU A 119 2.22 -6.36 1.47
C LEU A 119 1.01 -7.27 1.28
N THR A 120 1.18 -8.45 0.67
CA THR A 120 0.09 -9.42 0.49
C THR A 120 -0.55 -9.78 1.82
N ILE A 121 0.26 -10.11 2.84
CA ILE A 121 -0.23 -10.46 4.18
C ILE A 121 -1.00 -9.29 4.78
N ALA A 122 -0.42 -8.09 4.78
CA ALA A 122 -1.05 -6.92 5.40
C ALA A 122 -2.34 -6.50 4.68
N ILE A 123 -2.36 -6.48 3.35
CA ILE A 123 -3.56 -6.13 2.57
C ILE A 123 -4.69 -7.14 2.80
N VAL A 124 -4.39 -8.44 2.81
CA VAL A 124 -5.43 -9.48 2.98
C VAL A 124 -6.00 -9.49 4.40
N GLU A 125 -5.15 -9.28 5.42
CA GLU A 125 -5.59 -9.27 6.83
C GLU A 125 -6.41 -8.02 7.15
N THR A 126 -6.00 -6.83 6.68
CA THR A 126 -6.61 -5.55 7.03
C THR A 126 -7.63 -5.03 6.02
N GLY A 127 -7.50 -5.40 4.76
CA GLY A 127 -8.26 -4.83 3.65
C GLY A 127 -7.74 -3.47 3.16
N VAL A 128 -6.72 -2.89 3.80
CA VAL A 128 -6.16 -1.57 3.46
C VAL A 128 -5.30 -1.66 2.21
N ALA A 129 -5.45 -0.70 1.32
CA ALA A 129 -4.64 -0.61 0.11
C ALA A 129 -3.22 -0.14 0.44
N LEU A 130 -2.24 -1.02 0.29
CA LEU A 130 -0.81 -0.75 0.50
C LEU A 130 -0.04 -0.83 -0.81
N ARG A 131 1.06 -0.06 -0.85
CA ARG A 131 2.03 -0.06 -1.94
C ARG A 131 3.43 0.19 -1.38
N ALA A 132 4.44 -0.36 -2.02
CA ALA A 132 5.83 -0.09 -1.68
C ALA A 132 6.54 0.61 -2.83
N PHE A 133 7.38 1.56 -2.46
CA PHE A 133 8.27 2.31 -3.33
C PHE A 133 9.72 2.17 -2.86
N ASP A 134 10.66 2.40 -3.75
CA ASP A 134 12.06 2.63 -3.41
C ASP A 134 12.17 4.03 -2.74
N ALA A 135 12.43 4.07 -1.44
CA ALA A 135 12.46 5.31 -0.68
C ALA A 135 13.62 6.22 -1.10
N ASP A 136 14.70 5.66 -1.65
CA ASP A 136 15.85 6.44 -2.12
C ASP A 136 15.57 7.19 -3.42
N ARG A 137 14.39 6.96 -4.02
CA ARG A 137 13.92 7.64 -5.24
C ARG A 137 12.85 8.70 -4.97
N ILE A 138 12.32 8.76 -3.74
CA ILE A 138 11.29 9.73 -3.36
C ILE A 138 11.97 11.02 -2.92
N GLU A 139 11.57 12.13 -3.50
CA GLU A 139 12.02 13.47 -3.13
C GLU A 139 11.01 14.13 -2.19
N GLY A 140 11.43 14.44 -0.98
CA GLY A 140 10.56 14.99 0.06
C GLY A 140 9.55 14.01 0.58
N GLY A 141 8.29 14.42 0.73
CA GLY A 141 7.20 13.59 1.26
C GLY A 141 6.20 13.16 0.18
N LEU A 142 5.47 12.08 0.44
CA LEU A 142 4.39 11.64 -0.44
C LEU A 142 3.14 12.52 -0.27
N CYS A 143 2.43 12.73 -1.37
CA CYS A 143 1.15 13.44 -1.40
C CYS A 143 0.18 12.79 -2.39
N ILE A 144 -1.10 13.18 -2.30
CA ILE A 144 -2.10 12.87 -3.32
C ILE A 144 -2.52 14.16 -3.99
N ARG A 145 -2.38 14.21 -5.30
CA ARG A 145 -2.84 15.29 -6.15
C ARG A 145 -3.26 14.77 -7.52
N ASP A 146 -3.91 15.59 -8.28
CA ASP A 146 -4.14 15.35 -9.69
C ASP A 146 -2.92 15.75 -10.54
N SER A 147 -2.85 15.19 -11.74
CA SER A 147 -1.81 15.51 -12.70
C SER A 147 -2.03 16.90 -13.29
N ALA A 148 -0.95 17.69 -13.38
CA ALA A 148 -0.94 18.94 -14.12
C ALA A 148 -0.88 18.68 -15.66
N PRO A 149 -1.24 19.68 -16.49
CA PRO A 149 -1.05 19.60 -17.94
C PRO A 149 0.43 19.34 -18.27
N GLY A 150 0.69 18.43 -19.21
CA GLY A 150 2.05 18.09 -19.63
C GLY A 150 2.78 17.08 -18.75
N GLU A 151 2.20 16.69 -17.59
CA GLU A 151 2.84 15.70 -16.73
C GLU A 151 2.72 14.28 -17.30
N SER A 152 3.77 13.51 -17.12
CA SER A 152 3.83 12.10 -17.48
C SER A 152 4.23 11.26 -16.28
N LEU A 153 3.84 10.00 -16.27
CA LEU A 153 4.37 9.04 -15.31
C LEU A 153 5.68 8.46 -15.88
N PRO A 154 6.80 8.49 -15.12
CA PRO A 154 8.06 7.93 -15.59
C PRO A 154 7.90 6.51 -16.16
N GLY A 155 8.52 6.26 -17.33
CA GLY A 155 8.42 4.98 -18.05
C GLY A 155 7.13 4.74 -18.82
N ARG A 156 6.14 5.60 -18.70
CA ARG A 156 4.91 5.55 -19.49
C ARG A 156 5.01 6.49 -20.69
N SER A 157 4.65 6.02 -21.88
CA SER A 157 4.55 6.86 -23.06
C SER A 157 3.37 7.82 -22.97
N GLY A 158 3.59 9.09 -23.29
CA GLY A 158 2.58 10.14 -23.33
C GLY A 158 2.27 10.79 -21.98
N GLU A 159 1.55 11.89 -22.06
CA GLU A 159 1.11 12.68 -20.91
C GLU A 159 -0.04 11.96 -20.17
N LEU A 160 -0.16 12.24 -18.87
CA LEU A 160 -1.32 11.86 -18.11
C LEU A 160 -2.52 12.71 -18.52
N ALA A 161 -3.70 12.12 -18.57
CA ALA A 161 -4.92 12.91 -18.74
C ALA A 161 -5.04 13.89 -17.56
N GLN A 162 -5.35 15.14 -17.84
CA GLN A 162 -5.56 16.16 -16.80
C GLN A 162 -6.57 15.67 -15.77
N GLY A 163 -6.29 15.90 -14.50
CA GLY A 163 -7.14 15.46 -13.40
C GLY A 163 -6.95 13.99 -13.00
N THR A 164 -5.95 13.29 -13.56
CA THR A 164 -5.62 11.92 -13.12
C THR A 164 -5.07 11.95 -11.70
N LEU A 165 -5.72 11.25 -10.78
CA LEU A 165 -5.24 11.17 -9.39
C LEU A 165 -3.94 10.36 -9.29
N THR A 166 -2.95 10.94 -8.61
CA THR A 166 -1.62 10.38 -8.45
C THR A 166 -1.18 10.38 -6.98
N ILE A 167 -0.34 9.43 -6.62
CA ILE A 167 0.60 9.60 -5.52
C ILE A 167 1.79 10.30 -6.15
N ALA A 168 2.19 11.42 -5.59
CA ALA A 168 3.29 12.25 -6.08
C ALA A 168 4.25 12.58 -4.93
N ASP A 169 5.44 13.02 -5.31
CA ASP A 169 6.45 13.63 -4.44
C ASP A 169 6.77 15.06 -4.92
N GLU A 170 7.87 15.66 -4.43
CA GLU A 170 8.27 17.01 -4.84
C GLU A 170 8.71 17.08 -6.30
N SER A 171 9.15 15.97 -6.89
CA SER A 171 9.62 15.91 -8.29
C SER A 171 8.49 15.68 -9.29
N GLY A 172 7.38 15.06 -8.87
CA GLY A 172 6.25 14.77 -9.77
C GLY A 172 5.45 13.52 -9.42
N PRO A 173 4.70 12.95 -10.39
CA PRO A 173 3.94 11.74 -10.20
C PRO A 173 4.82 10.51 -9.97
N VAL A 174 4.68 9.87 -8.81
CA VAL A 174 5.34 8.61 -8.43
C VAL A 174 4.54 7.41 -8.93
N ALA A 175 3.21 7.48 -8.82
CA ALA A 175 2.31 6.41 -9.24
C ALA A 175 0.91 6.96 -9.53
N LEU A 176 0.15 6.27 -10.36
CA LEU A 176 -1.30 6.46 -10.40
C LEU A 176 -1.89 5.98 -9.07
N LEU A 177 -2.90 6.67 -8.54
CA LEU A 177 -3.42 6.41 -7.19
C LEU A 177 -3.75 4.92 -6.95
N PHE A 178 -4.39 4.26 -7.91
CA PHE A 178 -4.68 2.82 -7.90
C PHE A 178 -4.24 2.12 -9.20
N GLY A 179 -3.14 2.59 -9.80
CA GLY A 179 -2.65 2.09 -11.07
C GLY A 179 -1.16 1.75 -11.04
N SER A 180 -0.47 1.96 -12.15
CA SER A 180 0.95 1.69 -12.30
C SER A 180 1.83 2.61 -11.45
N THR A 181 2.98 2.11 -11.04
CA THR A 181 4.08 2.88 -10.47
C THR A 181 4.98 3.37 -11.61
N GLY A 182 5.52 4.58 -11.49
CA GLY A 182 6.50 5.12 -12.43
C GLY A 182 7.82 4.35 -12.38
N ASP A 183 8.50 4.29 -13.53
CA ASP A 183 9.81 3.66 -13.61
C ASP A 183 10.80 4.35 -12.67
N GLY A 184 11.63 3.55 -12.01
CA GLY A 184 12.58 4.01 -11.00
C GLY A 184 12.01 4.09 -9.58
N TYR A 185 10.70 4.22 -9.39
CA TYR A 185 10.07 4.24 -8.07
C TYR A 185 9.68 2.84 -7.56
N ALA A 186 9.54 1.87 -8.46
CA ALA A 186 9.24 0.51 -8.08
C ALA A 186 10.40 -0.12 -7.32
N VAL A 187 10.07 -0.91 -6.29
CA VAL A 187 11.08 -1.67 -5.55
C VAL A 187 11.78 -2.67 -6.46
N SER A 188 13.10 -2.63 -6.46
CA SER A 188 13.98 -3.51 -7.20
C SER A 188 14.87 -4.35 -6.27
N ARG A 189 15.69 -5.22 -6.81
CA ARG A 189 16.68 -5.99 -6.02
C ARG A 189 17.78 -5.11 -5.41
N ASP A 190 17.97 -3.91 -5.97
CA ASP A 190 19.00 -2.97 -5.54
C ASP A 190 18.48 -1.97 -4.50
N SER A 191 17.17 -1.92 -4.28
CA SER A 191 16.57 -1.07 -3.25
C SER A 191 17.10 -1.43 -1.87
N ARG A 192 17.41 -0.42 -1.07
CA ARG A 192 17.90 -0.59 0.31
C ARG A 192 16.94 -0.03 1.34
N ARG A 193 16.11 0.91 0.94
CA ARG A 193 15.08 1.52 1.78
C ARG A 193 13.74 1.45 1.07
N LEU A 194 12.68 1.17 1.83
CA LEU A 194 11.30 1.17 1.35
C LEU A 194 10.52 2.31 1.95
N ALA A 195 9.66 2.90 1.14
CA ALA A 195 8.48 3.62 1.61
C ALA A 195 7.26 2.74 1.38
N ILE A 196 6.68 2.20 2.45
CA ILE A 196 5.40 1.48 2.37
C ILE A 196 4.29 2.49 2.61
N ALA A 197 3.51 2.76 1.59
CA ALA A 197 2.42 3.74 1.61
C ALA A 197 1.07 3.05 1.67
N ALA A 198 0.17 3.62 2.47
CA ALA A 198 -1.24 3.27 2.57
C ALA A 198 -2.09 4.42 2.03
N VAL A 199 -3.05 4.11 1.18
CA VAL A 199 -4.06 5.08 0.74
C VAL A 199 -5.29 4.94 1.61
N GLN A 200 -5.63 5.99 2.35
CA GLN A 200 -6.86 6.07 3.13
C GLN A 200 -7.98 6.66 2.27
N VAL A 201 -9.19 6.13 2.39
CA VAL A 201 -10.40 6.70 1.79
C VAL A 201 -11.48 6.82 2.84
N LYS A 202 -12.54 7.61 2.57
CA LYS A 202 -13.69 7.74 3.48
C LYS A 202 -14.25 6.36 3.83
N GLY A 203 -14.37 6.09 5.14
CA GLY A 203 -14.84 4.80 5.67
C GLY A 203 -13.71 3.84 6.07
N VAL A 204 -12.45 4.18 5.80
CA VAL A 204 -11.28 3.46 6.34
C VAL A 204 -10.79 4.19 7.59
N PRO A 205 -10.88 3.58 8.80
CA PRO A 205 -10.40 4.19 10.02
C PRO A 205 -8.88 4.40 10.02
N GLN A 206 -8.42 5.51 10.62
CA GLN A 206 -6.98 5.80 10.76
C GLN A 206 -6.22 4.65 11.42
N ILE A 207 -6.79 4.06 12.47
CA ILE A 207 -6.16 2.95 13.19
C ILE A 207 -5.93 1.73 12.28
N ALA A 208 -6.82 1.46 11.33
CA ALA A 208 -6.64 0.36 10.37
C ALA A 208 -5.50 0.64 9.37
N VAL A 209 -5.32 1.92 9.00
CA VAL A 209 -4.18 2.36 8.17
C VAL A 209 -2.87 2.13 8.90
N GLU A 210 -2.78 2.55 10.16
CA GLU A 210 -1.60 2.37 11.00
C GLU A 210 -1.29 0.90 11.25
N GLU A 211 -2.30 0.09 11.56
CA GLU A 211 -2.18 -1.36 11.73
C GLU A 211 -1.63 -2.04 10.47
N ALA A 212 -2.14 -1.66 9.29
CA ALA A 212 -1.68 -2.21 8.02
C ALA A 212 -0.20 -1.85 7.75
N LEU A 213 0.20 -0.60 8.00
CA LEU A 213 1.57 -0.15 7.83
C LEU A 213 2.52 -0.88 8.79
N TRP A 214 2.16 -0.99 10.06
CA TRP A 214 2.96 -1.71 11.07
C TRP A 214 3.06 -3.20 10.76
N MET A 215 1.97 -3.83 10.36
CA MET A 215 1.98 -5.24 9.96
C MET A 215 2.91 -5.50 8.78
N ALA A 216 2.87 -4.65 7.77
CA ALA A 216 3.75 -4.76 6.61
C ALA A 216 5.22 -4.52 7.01
N ALA A 217 5.51 -3.46 7.78
CA ALA A 217 6.85 -3.13 8.24
C ALA A 217 7.43 -4.24 9.14
N ALA A 218 6.67 -4.74 10.11
CA ALA A 218 7.08 -5.85 10.97
C ALA A 218 7.37 -7.13 10.16
N THR A 219 6.57 -7.39 9.12
CA THR A 219 6.78 -8.57 8.26
C THR A 219 8.02 -8.44 7.37
N VAL A 220 8.37 -7.22 6.93
CA VAL A 220 9.61 -6.96 6.16
C VAL A 220 10.84 -7.12 7.05
N SER A 221 10.74 -6.75 8.33
CA SER A 221 11.85 -6.76 9.29
C SER A 221 12.03 -8.11 10.01
N ALA A 222 11.17 -9.10 9.75
CA ALA A 222 11.21 -10.43 10.37
C ALA A 222 12.25 -11.33 9.68
#